data_925bd44a4c22b947e2851913ab5b15bc
#
_entry.id   925bd44a4c22b947e2851913ab5b15bc
#
_cell.length_a   1.000
_cell.length_b   1.000
_cell.length_c   1.000
_cell.angle_alpha   90.00
_cell.angle_beta   90.00
_cell.angle_gamma   90.00
#
_symmetry.space_group_name_H-M   'P 1'
#
loop_
_entity.id
_entity.type
_entity.pdbx_description
1 polymer ?
#
loop_
_entity_poly.entity_id
_entity_poly.type
_entity_poly.pdbx_seq_one_letter_code
_entity_poly.pdbx_strand_id
1 'polypeptide(L)'
;PPRSVEDPAKRLFSGPLDGAGRRSLYLQMSIMDPPRFLVGFNLPDLKLPSGKRDATNVPAQALALLNDPFVHAMAGQWAVRLVQDKGSAPADRLRGMFRSALGRDPDDGELQSWTAAAHSFATQNDLLSDEAAWGAVAHTLFNTKEFIYFR
;
A
#
# COMPACT_ATOMS: atom_id res chain seq x y z
N PRO A 1 13.00 -2.00 10.51
CA PRO A 1 13.18 -0.67 11.07
C PRO A 1 13.57 0.28 9.96
N PRO A 2 13.01 1.49 9.89
CA PRO A 2 13.43 2.47 8.91
C PRO A 2 14.93 2.73 9.13
N ARG A 3 15.72 2.59 8.08
CA ARG A 3 17.14 2.94 8.14
C ARG A 3 17.20 4.46 8.29
N SER A 4 17.50 4.90 9.49
CA SER A 4 17.54 6.32 9.79
C SER A 4 18.69 6.98 9.03
N VAL A 5 18.40 8.13 8.45
CA VAL A 5 19.35 9.01 7.75
C VAL A 5 20.33 9.67 8.74
N GLU A 6 20.34 9.28 10.01
CA GLU A 6 21.05 9.97 11.10
C GLU A 6 22.58 9.75 11.12
N ASP A 7 23.11 8.89 10.27
CA ASP A 7 24.55 8.72 10.17
C ASP A 7 25.10 9.45 8.94
N PRO A 8 25.72 10.64 9.10
CA PRO A 8 26.29 11.41 7.98
C PRO A 8 27.37 10.66 7.19
N ALA A 9 28.00 9.64 7.80
CA ALA A 9 28.96 8.77 7.14
C ALA A 9 28.29 7.74 6.22
N LYS A 10 26.97 7.53 6.33
CA LYS A 10 26.19 6.56 5.56
C LYS A 10 25.24 7.19 4.55
N ARG A 11 25.64 8.26 3.86
CA ARG A 11 24.92 8.82 2.68
C ARG A 11 24.74 7.84 1.53
N LEU A 12 25.04 6.56 1.75
CA LEU A 12 24.94 5.48 0.77
C LEU A 12 23.54 4.85 0.70
N PHE A 13 22.65 5.17 1.63
CA PHE A 13 21.32 4.55 1.71
C PHE A 13 20.25 5.52 1.22
N SER A 14 19.25 4.94 0.54
CA SER A 14 18.04 5.66 0.20
C SER A 14 17.22 5.96 1.46
N GLY A 15 16.45 7.04 1.44
CA GLY A 15 15.53 7.41 2.51
C GLY A 15 14.40 6.39 2.69
N PRO A 16 13.59 6.54 3.76
CA PRO A 16 12.49 5.62 4.02
C PRO A 16 11.48 5.64 2.85
N LEU A 17 10.95 4.46 2.48
CA LEU A 17 10.04 4.31 1.34
C LEU A 17 8.75 5.14 1.48
N ASP A 18 8.28 5.33 2.71
CA ASP A 18 7.11 6.15 3.01
C ASP A 18 7.34 7.66 2.76
N GLY A 19 8.60 8.06 2.56
CA GLY A 19 8.98 9.44 2.29
C GLY A 19 8.50 10.43 3.34
N ALA A 20 8.21 9.99 4.56
CA ALA A 20 7.52 10.75 5.60
C ALA A 20 6.19 11.35 5.08
N GLY A 21 5.41 10.56 4.36
CA GLY A 21 4.14 10.96 3.74
C GLY A 21 4.27 11.70 2.41
N ARG A 22 5.46 11.75 1.81
CA ARG A 22 5.70 12.38 0.50
C ARG A 22 5.71 11.34 -0.62
N ARG A 23 5.43 11.79 -1.83
CA ARG A 23 5.52 10.96 -3.04
C ARG A 23 6.96 10.49 -3.27
N SER A 24 7.15 9.31 -3.86
CA SER A 24 8.46 8.70 -4.13
C SER A 24 9.44 9.59 -4.91
N LEU A 25 8.91 10.56 -5.69
CA LEU A 25 9.72 11.57 -6.39
C LEU A 25 10.60 12.40 -5.44
N TYR A 26 10.18 12.57 -4.19
CA TYR A 26 10.90 13.36 -3.18
C TYR A 26 11.77 12.52 -2.24
N LEU A 27 11.87 11.21 -2.50
CA LEU A 27 12.76 10.35 -1.73
C LEU A 27 14.21 10.68 -2.03
N GLN A 28 15.03 10.71 -1.00
CA GLN A 28 16.48 10.70 -1.18
C GLN A 28 16.88 9.33 -1.74
N MET A 29 17.40 9.32 -2.97
CA MET A 29 17.82 8.11 -3.66
C MET A 29 19.34 7.99 -3.62
N SER A 30 19.84 6.85 -3.19
CA SER A 30 21.23 6.47 -3.37
C SER A 30 21.38 5.63 -4.64
N ILE A 31 22.34 6.03 -5.49
CA ILE A 31 22.68 5.27 -6.70
C ILE A 31 23.21 3.87 -6.35
N MET A 32 23.87 3.75 -5.18
CA MET A 32 24.48 2.48 -4.74
C MET A 32 23.50 1.56 -4.01
N ASP A 33 22.40 2.11 -3.48
CA ASP A 33 21.37 1.33 -2.75
C ASP A 33 19.98 1.89 -3.09
N PRO A 34 19.49 1.69 -4.32
CA PRO A 34 18.13 2.09 -4.68
C PRO A 34 17.10 1.28 -3.91
N PRO A 35 15.91 1.85 -3.60
CA PRO A 35 14.86 1.16 -2.87
C PRO A 35 14.39 -0.08 -3.66
N ARG A 36 14.53 -1.27 -3.06
CA ARG A 36 14.21 -2.56 -3.72
C ARG A 36 12.77 -2.63 -4.22
N PHE A 37 11.83 -2.09 -3.45
CA PHE A 37 10.43 -2.01 -3.86
C PHE A 37 10.28 -1.27 -5.18
N LEU A 38 10.88 -0.08 -5.30
CA LEU A 38 10.78 0.71 -6.54
C LEU A 38 11.51 0.06 -7.71
N VAL A 39 12.64 -0.63 -7.45
CA VAL A 39 13.36 -1.41 -8.47
C VAL A 39 12.48 -2.53 -9.01
N GLY A 40 11.75 -3.23 -8.13
CA GLY A 40 10.78 -4.26 -8.52
C GLY A 40 9.65 -3.73 -9.42
N PHE A 41 9.36 -2.43 -9.35
CA PHE A 41 8.37 -1.73 -10.19
C PHE A 41 9.02 -0.87 -11.28
N ASN A 42 10.16 -1.34 -11.82
CA ASN A 42 10.87 -0.70 -12.93
C ASN A 42 11.33 0.75 -12.64
N LEU A 43 11.91 0.98 -11.46
CA LEU A 43 12.65 2.22 -11.25
C LEU A 43 13.75 2.29 -12.31
N PRO A 44 13.87 3.39 -13.08
CA PRO A 44 14.93 3.55 -14.06
C PRO A 44 16.31 3.46 -13.40
N ASP A 45 17.31 3.00 -14.17
CA ASP A 45 18.71 3.05 -13.71
C ASP A 45 19.10 4.52 -13.42
N LEU A 46 19.48 4.78 -12.18
CA LEU A 46 19.84 6.13 -11.73
C LEU A 46 21.16 6.62 -12.31
N LYS A 47 21.92 5.75 -12.98
CA LYS A 47 23.23 6.06 -13.59
C LYS A 47 23.11 6.49 -15.05
N LEU A 48 22.03 6.11 -15.73
CA LEU A 48 21.86 6.32 -17.15
C LEU A 48 20.57 7.08 -17.46
N PRO A 49 20.62 8.07 -18.37
CA PRO A 49 19.41 8.70 -18.86
C PRO A 49 18.55 7.65 -19.58
N SER A 50 17.30 7.54 -19.22
CA SER A 50 16.35 6.65 -19.88
C SER A 50 15.19 7.45 -20.46
N GLY A 51 15.04 7.41 -21.79
CA GLY A 51 13.94 8.07 -22.51
C GLY A 51 12.63 7.27 -22.50
N LYS A 52 12.64 6.00 -22.07
CA LYS A 52 11.48 5.11 -22.05
C LYS A 52 11.57 4.19 -20.83
N ARG A 53 10.46 4.02 -20.13
CA ARG A 53 10.35 3.01 -19.07
C ARG A 53 9.94 1.67 -19.66
N ASP A 54 10.54 0.60 -19.15
CA ASP A 54 10.10 -0.75 -19.46
C ASP A 54 8.76 -1.02 -18.80
N ALA A 55 7.84 -1.58 -19.54
CA ALA A 55 6.56 -2.07 -19.01
C ALA A 55 6.69 -3.58 -18.80
N THR A 56 6.91 -3.99 -17.57
CA THR A 56 6.96 -5.41 -17.21
C THR A 56 5.79 -5.75 -16.29
N ASN A 57 5.24 -6.92 -16.51
CA ASN A 57 4.26 -7.54 -15.62
C ASN A 57 4.82 -8.90 -15.22
N VAL A 58 5.45 -8.94 -14.04
CA VAL A 58 6.12 -10.15 -13.56
C VAL A 58 5.53 -10.61 -12.23
N PRO A 59 5.49 -11.92 -11.97
CA PRO A 59 4.98 -12.46 -10.70
C PRO A 59 5.66 -11.85 -9.45
N ALA A 60 6.92 -11.44 -9.57
CA ALA A 60 7.65 -10.80 -8.49
C ALA A 60 7.01 -9.47 -8.01
N GLN A 61 6.34 -8.73 -8.89
CA GLN A 61 5.62 -7.50 -8.53
C GLN A 61 4.40 -7.81 -7.66
N ALA A 62 3.62 -8.83 -8.02
CA ALA A 62 2.48 -9.29 -7.22
C ALA A 62 2.95 -9.80 -5.84
N LEU A 63 4.06 -10.56 -5.80
CA LEU A 63 4.64 -11.02 -4.54
C LEU A 63 5.18 -9.87 -3.68
N ALA A 64 5.72 -8.82 -4.31
CA ALA A 64 6.15 -7.62 -3.58
C ALA A 64 4.97 -6.93 -2.92
N LEU A 65 3.85 -6.72 -3.63
CA LEU A 65 2.64 -6.14 -3.05
C LEU A 65 2.07 -6.99 -1.91
N LEU A 66 2.17 -8.30 -2.02
CA LEU A 66 1.66 -9.21 -1.01
C LEU A 66 2.54 -9.28 0.25
N ASN A 67 3.86 -9.18 0.11
CA ASN A 67 4.79 -9.50 1.21
C ASN A 67 5.65 -8.32 1.68
N ASP A 68 5.67 -7.19 0.97
CA ASP A 68 6.56 -6.09 1.34
C ASP A 68 6.09 -5.38 2.62
N PRO A 69 6.95 -5.23 3.63
CA PRO A 69 6.62 -4.54 4.87
C PRO A 69 6.09 -3.11 4.69
N PHE A 70 6.51 -2.43 3.62
CA PHE A 70 6.00 -1.09 3.30
C PHE A 70 4.51 -1.14 2.95
N VAL A 71 4.07 -2.11 2.15
CA VAL A 71 2.65 -2.25 1.77
C VAL A 71 1.80 -2.58 3.00
N HIS A 72 2.28 -3.49 3.85
CA HIS A 72 1.62 -3.80 5.13
C HIS A 72 1.53 -2.57 6.04
N ALA A 73 2.60 -1.79 6.16
CA ALA A 73 2.58 -0.57 6.95
C ALA A 73 1.58 0.46 6.41
N MET A 74 1.47 0.62 5.10
CA MET A 74 0.49 1.52 4.48
C MET A 74 -0.94 1.06 4.71
N ALA A 75 -1.21 -0.24 4.61
CA ALA A 75 -2.51 -0.83 4.94
C ALA A 75 -2.88 -0.59 6.41
N GLY A 76 -1.94 -0.81 7.33
CA GLY A 76 -2.14 -0.53 8.76
C GLY A 76 -2.43 0.94 9.05
N GLN A 77 -1.66 1.87 8.46
CA GLN A 77 -1.92 3.30 8.61
C GLN A 77 -3.29 3.71 8.07
N TRP A 78 -3.75 3.06 6.99
CA TRP A 78 -5.10 3.29 6.49
C TRP A 78 -6.16 2.78 7.46
N ALA A 79 -5.96 1.59 8.03
CA ALA A 79 -6.86 1.02 9.04
C ALA A 79 -7.02 1.93 10.27
N VAL A 80 -5.90 2.46 10.79
CA VAL A 80 -5.94 3.42 11.91
C VAL A 80 -6.84 4.61 11.61
N ARG A 81 -6.73 5.18 10.40
CA ARG A 81 -7.60 6.30 9.99
C ARG A 81 -9.07 5.90 9.88
N LEU A 82 -9.35 4.69 9.38
CA LEU A 82 -10.72 4.18 9.26
C LEU A 82 -11.38 3.97 10.62
N VAL A 83 -10.64 3.47 11.60
CA VAL A 83 -11.16 3.23 12.95
C VAL A 83 -11.42 4.53 13.71
N GLN A 84 -10.69 5.59 13.41
CA GLN A 84 -10.93 6.93 13.99
C GLN A 84 -12.27 7.55 13.56
N ASP A 85 -12.81 7.14 12.42
CA ASP A 85 -14.14 7.56 11.96
C ASP A 85 -15.24 6.76 12.65
N LYS A 86 -15.71 7.27 13.79
CA LYS A 86 -16.63 6.58 14.72
C LYS A 86 -18.10 6.52 14.27
N GLY A 87 -18.45 7.03 13.10
CA GLY A 87 -19.86 7.16 12.68
C GLY A 87 -20.31 6.21 11.58
N SER A 88 -19.41 5.52 10.92
CA SER A 88 -19.69 4.80 9.68
C SER A 88 -19.96 3.31 9.92
N ALA A 89 -21.06 2.78 9.37
CA ALA A 89 -21.29 1.34 9.32
C ALA A 89 -20.19 0.62 8.50
N PRO A 90 -19.92 -0.68 8.71
CA PRO A 90 -18.90 -1.42 7.95
C PRO A 90 -19.07 -1.29 6.42
N ALA A 91 -20.31 -1.32 5.94
CA ALA A 91 -20.63 -1.15 4.52
C ALA A 91 -20.24 0.23 3.99
N ASP A 92 -20.42 1.30 4.78
CA ASP A 92 -20.07 2.66 4.36
C ASP A 92 -18.56 2.87 4.35
N ARG A 93 -17.84 2.27 5.30
CA ARG A 93 -16.37 2.23 5.28
C ARG A 93 -15.84 1.52 4.04
N LEU A 94 -16.41 0.37 3.68
CA LEU A 94 -16.04 -0.34 2.46
C LEU A 94 -16.29 0.50 1.20
N ARG A 95 -17.45 1.19 1.09
CA ARG A 95 -17.70 2.13 -0.01
C ARG A 95 -16.65 3.22 -0.07
N GLY A 96 -16.30 3.80 1.08
CA GLY A 96 -15.23 4.80 1.18
C GLY A 96 -13.88 4.26 0.73
N MET A 97 -13.55 3.03 1.11
CA MET A 97 -12.31 2.36 0.69
C MET A 97 -12.27 2.13 -0.83
N PHE A 98 -13.36 1.63 -1.42
CA PHE A 98 -13.46 1.43 -2.87
C PHE A 98 -13.32 2.74 -3.63
N ARG A 99 -14.02 3.80 -3.22
CA ARG A 99 -13.88 5.13 -3.84
C ARG A 99 -12.45 5.65 -3.77
N SER A 100 -11.80 5.47 -2.62
CA SER A 100 -10.43 5.98 -2.40
C SER A 100 -9.39 5.20 -3.19
N ALA A 101 -9.54 3.87 -3.31
CA ALA A 101 -8.56 3.01 -3.96
C ALA A 101 -8.83 2.79 -5.44
N LEU A 102 -10.11 2.62 -5.83
CA LEU A 102 -10.51 2.21 -7.17
C LEU A 102 -11.29 3.30 -7.93
N GLY A 103 -11.65 4.41 -7.26
CA GLY A 103 -12.37 5.52 -7.89
C GLY A 103 -13.85 5.23 -8.20
N ARG A 104 -14.41 4.14 -7.67
CA ARG A 104 -15.79 3.72 -7.88
C ARG A 104 -16.42 3.17 -6.61
N ASP A 105 -17.73 3.04 -6.61
CA ASP A 105 -18.44 2.27 -5.58
C ASP A 105 -18.38 0.76 -5.88
N PRO A 106 -18.39 -0.10 -4.83
CA PRO A 106 -18.60 -1.52 -5.01
C PRO A 106 -20.04 -1.80 -5.47
N ASP A 107 -20.22 -2.85 -6.27
CA ASP A 107 -21.55 -3.38 -6.51
C ASP A 107 -22.10 -4.14 -5.27
N ASP A 108 -23.37 -4.53 -5.31
CA ASP A 108 -24.02 -5.18 -4.15
C ASP A 108 -23.37 -6.53 -3.82
N GLY A 109 -22.94 -7.29 -4.82
CA GLY A 109 -22.25 -8.57 -4.64
C GLY A 109 -20.85 -8.41 -4.06
N GLU A 110 -20.10 -7.42 -4.55
CA GLU A 110 -18.80 -7.02 -4.00
C GLU A 110 -18.96 -6.57 -2.55
N LEU A 111 -19.92 -5.68 -2.28
CA LEU A 111 -20.13 -5.16 -0.94
C LEU A 111 -20.45 -6.29 0.06
N GLN A 112 -21.29 -7.25 -0.33
CA GLN A 112 -21.60 -8.41 0.49
C GLN A 112 -20.36 -9.28 0.73
N SER A 113 -19.60 -9.59 -0.31
CA SER A 113 -18.40 -10.42 -0.23
C SER A 113 -17.30 -9.77 0.62
N TRP A 114 -17.07 -8.47 0.44
CA TRP A 114 -16.08 -7.74 1.21
C TRP A 114 -16.47 -7.52 2.66
N THR A 115 -17.80 -7.38 2.93
CA THR A 115 -18.30 -7.33 4.31
C THR A 115 -18.08 -8.68 5.00
N ALA A 116 -18.37 -9.79 4.32
CA ALA A 116 -18.10 -11.13 4.85
C ALA A 116 -16.61 -11.36 5.10
N ALA A 117 -15.74 -10.91 4.18
CA ALA A 117 -14.29 -10.98 4.34
C ALA A 117 -13.81 -10.14 5.56
N ALA A 118 -14.33 -8.93 5.73
CA ALA A 118 -13.98 -8.09 6.89
C ALA A 118 -14.34 -8.80 8.21
N HIS A 119 -15.51 -9.42 8.28
CA HIS A 119 -15.89 -10.22 9.45
C HIS A 119 -15.00 -11.46 9.65
N SER A 120 -14.54 -12.09 8.58
CA SER A 120 -13.64 -13.25 8.69
C SER A 120 -12.24 -12.87 9.16
N PHE A 121 -11.81 -11.65 8.93
CA PHE A 121 -10.53 -11.11 9.44
C PHE A 121 -10.64 -10.55 10.86
N ALA A 122 -11.87 -10.41 11.39
CA ALA A 122 -12.07 -9.83 12.71
C ALA A 122 -11.36 -10.63 13.80
N THR A 123 -10.55 -9.93 14.57
CA THR A 123 -9.84 -10.46 15.75
C THR A 123 -10.54 -10.07 17.04
N GLN A 124 -11.48 -9.12 16.96
CA GLN A 124 -12.25 -8.58 18.07
C GLN A 124 -13.75 -8.72 17.80
N ASN A 125 -14.56 -8.65 18.89
CA ASN A 125 -16.01 -8.72 18.77
C ASN A 125 -16.63 -7.52 18.05
N ASP A 126 -15.98 -6.37 18.11
CA ASP A 126 -16.41 -5.15 17.43
C ASP A 126 -15.53 -4.89 16.21
N LEU A 127 -16.02 -5.22 15.02
CA LEU A 127 -15.33 -4.98 13.75
C LEU A 127 -15.00 -3.49 13.54
N LEU A 128 -15.83 -2.57 14.04
CA LEU A 128 -15.62 -1.14 13.80
C LEU A 128 -14.38 -0.60 14.49
N SER A 129 -13.93 -1.22 15.57
CA SER A 129 -12.72 -0.85 16.31
C SER A 129 -11.51 -1.75 15.97
N ASP A 130 -11.69 -2.77 15.12
CA ASP A 130 -10.67 -3.77 14.82
C ASP A 130 -9.71 -3.28 13.72
N GLU A 131 -8.62 -2.60 14.12
CA GLU A 131 -7.58 -2.14 13.21
C GLU A 131 -6.94 -3.28 12.42
N ALA A 132 -6.79 -4.47 13.00
CA ALA A 132 -6.16 -5.60 12.33
C ALA A 132 -7.05 -6.11 11.19
N ALA A 133 -8.36 -6.22 11.40
CA ALA A 133 -9.32 -6.60 10.37
C ALA A 133 -9.34 -5.58 9.22
N TRP A 134 -9.42 -4.29 9.51
CA TRP A 134 -9.40 -3.25 8.48
C TRP A 134 -8.05 -3.16 7.76
N GLY A 135 -6.95 -3.45 8.45
CA GLY A 135 -5.63 -3.59 7.84
C GLY A 135 -5.57 -4.73 6.83
N ALA A 136 -6.13 -5.89 7.18
CA ALA A 136 -6.22 -7.03 6.26
C ALA A 136 -7.11 -6.73 5.05
N VAL A 137 -8.25 -6.04 5.24
CA VAL A 137 -9.11 -5.57 4.14
C VAL A 137 -8.36 -4.61 3.22
N ALA A 138 -7.66 -3.61 3.77
CA ALA A 138 -6.88 -2.65 2.99
C ALA A 138 -5.76 -3.34 2.21
N HIS A 139 -5.05 -4.27 2.84
CA HIS A 139 -4.00 -5.04 2.19
C HIS A 139 -4.54 -5.93 1.07
N THR A 140 -5.69 -6.57 1.28
CA THR A 140 -6.35 -7.35 0.23
C THR A 140 -6.75 -6.45 -0.95
N LEU A 141 -7.27 -5.24 -0.69
CA LEU A 141 -7.66 -4.29 -1.72
C LEU A 141 -6.46 -3.84 -2.57
N PHE A 142 -5.29 -3.59 -1.95
CA PHE A 142 -4.05 -3.27 -2.66
C PHE A 142 -3.56 -4.41 -3.57
N ASN A 143 -3.98 -5.65 -3.31
CA ASN A 143 -3.63 -6.81 -4.12
C ASN A 143 -4.69 -7.18 -5.18
N THR A 144 -5.75 -6.39 -5.32
CA THR A 144 -6.72 -6.60 -6.40
C THR A 144 -6.14 -6.21 -7.75
N LYS A 145 -6.56 -6.92 -8.81
CA LYS A 145 -6.13 -6.58 -10.19
C LYS A 145 -6.50 -5.16 -10.57
N GLU A 146 -7.63 -4.68 -10.13
CA GLU A 146 -8.14 -3.35 -10.46
C GLU A 146 -7.28 -2.24 -9.82
N PHE A 147 -6.72 -2.48 -8.64
CA PHE A 147 -5.79 -1.55 -8.00
C PHE A 147 -4.42 -1.53 -8.70
N ILE A 148 -3.96 -2.71 -9.16
CA ILE A 148 -2.61 -2.88 -9.74
C ILE A 148 -2.56 -2.41 -11.18
N TYR A 149 -3.62 -2.69 -11.97
CA TYR A 149 -3.63 -2.43 -13.40
C TYR A 149 -4.62 -1.32 -13.75
N PHE A 150 -4.08 -0.22 -14.24
CA PHE A 150 -4.88 0.84 -14.84
C PHE A 150 -5.41 0.35 -16.21
N ARG A 151 -6.71 0.49 -16.45
CA ARG A 151 -7.37 0.25 -17.75
C ARG A 151 -7.54 1.54 -18.50
#